data_c1e888510ab7dd80480189ae10591d5c
#
_entry.id   c1e888510ab7dd80480189ae10591d5c
#
_cell.length_a   1.000
_cell.length_b   1.000
_cell.length_c   1.000
_cell.angle_alpha   90.00
_cell.angle_beta   90.00
_cell.angle_gamma   90.00
#
_symmetry.space_group_name_H-M   'P 1'
#
loop_
_entity.id
_entity.type
_entity.pdbx_description
1 polymer ?
#
loop_
_entity_poly.entity_id
_entity_poly.type
_entity_poly.pdbx_seq_one_letter_code
_entity_poly.pdbx_strand_id
1 'polypeptide(L)'
;PDGTVELEFTFDSTLLKGKSVVVFEDLYNENVRVAFHTDIKDEGQTVNFPEIHTTATDKATKSHTGVVDEKTTITDKVAYSNLTIGEKYKLSGVLMNQETGKKLLDKDGKEITSEKEFTAESKDGSIDIEFTFDSSLLAGKTTVVFEDLYNEKIRVASHADIKDEEQSVHFPDIHTTATIDSAKSITEKGSVILKDVVDYKNLIVGKTYEVKGVLMNQETGEKFLDKDGNEITGSASFTAQKADGSVDVTFTFDSSLLAGNTIVVFENLYENNVKVIGHADINDVNQTVEIVKTGDTSNAYIYALIALISLAVMVSLVMIKKSRNHN
;
A
#
# COMPACT_ATOMS: atom_id res chain seq x y z
N PRO A 1 2.92 -63.18 -28.72
CA PRO A 1 3.76 -61.99 -28.85
C PRO A 1 3.13 -60.84 -28.04
N ASP A 2 3.94 -60.30 -27.16
CA ASP A 2 3.57 -59.22 -26.27
C ASP A 2 4.18 -57.91 -26.87
N GLY A 3 3.50 -56.78 -26.69
CA GLY A 3 3.96 -55.49 -27.18
C GLY A 3 3.18 -54.32 -26.58
N THR A 4 3.65 -53.09 -26.80
CA THR A 4 3.03 -51.85 -26.33
C THR A 4 2.75 -50.95 -27.54
N VAL A 5 1.63 -50.26 -27.48
CA VAL A 5 1.23 -49.21 -28.44
C VAL A 5 0.93 -47.93 -27.67
N GLU A 6 1.48 -46.81 -28.15
CA GLU A 6 1.22 -45.49 -27.60
C GLU A 6 0.12 -44.79 -28.38
N LEU A 7 -0.82 -44.18 -27.65
CA LEU A 7 -1.87 -43.31 -28.19
C LEU A 7 -1.71 -41.90 -27.62
N GLU A 8 -1.71 -40.89 -28.48
CA GLU A 8 -1.66 -39.49 -28.07
C GLU A 8 -3.01 -38.82 -28.19
N PHE A 9 -3.42 -38.09 -27.15
CA PHE A 9 -4.62 -37.28 -27.12
C PHE A 9 -4.23 -35.82 -26.97
N THR A 10 -4.59 -34.99 -27.95
CA THR A 10 -4.39 -33.55 -27.93
C THR A 10 -5.71 -32.82 -27.83
N PHE A 11 -5.93 -32.02 -26.80
CA PHE A 11 -7.17 -31.30 -26.56
C PHE A 11 -6.93 -30.04 -25.74
N ASP A 12 -7.91 -29.11 -25.74
CA ASP A 12 -7.93 -27.94 -24.86
C ASP A 12 -8.33 -28.33 -23.45
N SER A 13 -7.43 -28.18 -22.50
CA SER A 13 -7.64 -28.52 -21.10
C SER A 13 -8.19 -27.37 -20.23
N THR A 14 -8.47 -26.19 -20.78
CA THR A 14 -8.90 -25.00 -20.01
C THR A 14 -10.17 -25.23 -19.19
N LEU A 15 -11.10 -26.06 -19.67
CA LEU A 15 -12.34 -26.43 -18.99
C LEU A 15 -12.19 -27.61 -18.01
N LEU A 16 -10.99 -28.14 -17.87
CA LEU A 16 -10.70 -29.31 -17.02
C LEU A 16 -10.04 -28.92 -15.69
N LYS A 17 -9.78 -27.66 -15.44
CA LYS A 17 -9.22 -27.18 -14.16
C LYS A 17 -10.04 -27.75 -12.99
N GLY A 18 -9.35 -28.29 -11.98
CA GLY A 18 -9.95 -28.95 -10.82
C GLY A 18 -10.63 -30.31 -11.11
N LYS A 19 -10.50 -30.86 -12.34
CA LYS A 19 -11.14 -32.11 -12.77
C LYS A 19 -10.12 -33.19 -13.12
N SER A 20 -10.59 -34.44 -13.22
CA SER A 20 -9.80 -35.56 -13.71
C SER A 20 -10.45 -36.15 -14.96
N VAL A 21 -9.65 -36.65 -15.86
CA VAL A 21 -10.07 -37.45 -16.99
C VAL A 21 -9.54 -38.87 -16.86
N VAL A 22 -10.29 -39.85 -17.31
CA VAL A 22 -9.84 -41.26 -17.36
C VAL A 22 -9.85 -41.67 -18.80
N VAL A 23 -8.76 -42.26 -19.25
CA VAL A 23 -8.64 -42.76 -20.63
C VAL A 23 -9.22 -44.16 -20.74
N PHE A 24 -10.08 -44.38 -21.72
CA PHE A 24 -10.61 -45.68 -22.02
C PHE A 24 -10.08 -46.14 -23.37
N GLU A 25 -9.66 -47.39 -23.51
CA GLU A 25 -9.15 -47.97 -24.74
C GLU A 25 -9.90 -49.22 -25.12
N ASP A 26 -10.16 -49.34 -26.40
CA ASP A 26 -10.68 -50.52 -27.05
C ASP A 26 -9.68 -51.02 -28.11
N LEU A 27 -9.35 -52.29 -28.08
CA LEU A 27 -8.53 -52.95 -29.10
C LEU A 27 -9.41 -53.69 -30.10
N TYR A 28 -9.20 -53.46 -31.37
CA TYR A 28 -9.91 -54.06 -32.46
C TYR A 28 -9.01 -54.93 -33.35
N ASN A 29 -9.51 -56.05 -33.78
CA ASN A 29 -8.97 -56.82 -34.92
C ASN A 29 -9.99 -56.66 -36.06
N GLU A 30 -9.57 -55.98 -37.12
CA GLU A 30 -10.50 -55.53 -38.18
C GLU A 30 -11.63 -54.70 -37.55
N ASN A 31 -12.88 -55.22 -37.55
CA ASN A 31 -14.08 -54.56 -36.97
C ASN A 31 -14.60 -55.24 -35.71
N VAL A 32 -13.84 -56.20 -35.16
CA VAL A 32 -14.21 -56.94 -33.95
C VAL A 32 -13.43 -56.42 -32.76
N ARG A 33 -14.10 -55.92 -31.71
CA ARG A 33 -13.47 -55.50 -30.48
C ARG A 33 -12.96 -56.78 -29.75
N VAL A 34 -11.65 -56.92 -29.65
CA VAL A 34 -11.00 -58.12 -29.07
C VAL A 34 -10.57 -57.93 -27.61
N ALA A 35 -10.39 -56.68 -27.18
CA ALA A 35 -10.11 -56.34 -25.78
C ALA A 35 -10.56 -54.91 -25.50
N PHE A 36 -10.76 -54.60 -24.24
CA PHE A 36 -11.08 -53.24 -23.80
C PHE A 36 -10.57 -53.00 -22.36
N HIS A 37 -10.26 -51.73 -22.05
CA HIS A 37 -9.99 -51.24 -20.72
C HIS A 37 -10.82 -50.00 -20.46
N THR A 38 -11.86 -50.14 -19.61
CA THR A 38 -12.88 -49.07 -19.38
C THR A 38 -13.24 -48.96 -17.90
N ASP A 39 -12.25 -49.05 -17.00
CA ASP A 39 -12.46 -48.84 -15.57
C ASP A 39 -12.33 -47.36 -15.22
N ILE A 40 -13.47 -46.72 -14.91
CA ILE A 40 -13.54 -45.30 -14.53
C ILE A 40 -12.77 -44.99 -13.23
N LYS A 41 -12.39 -45.99 -12.45
CA LYS A 41 -11.65 -45.84 -11.19
C LYS A 41 -10.15 -46.22 -11.30
N ASP A 42 -9.69 -46.53 -12.50
CA ASP A 42 -8.29 -46.89 -12.71
C ASP A 42 -7.42 -45.64 -12.55
N GLU A 43 -6.64 -45.59 -11.44
CA GLU A 43 -5.70 -44.53 -11.15
C GLU A 43 -4.55 -44.47 -12.17
N GLY A 44 -4.15 -45.59 -12.76
CA GLY A 44 -3.11 -45.63 -13.79
C GLY A 44 -3.53 -45.01 -15.12
N GLN A 45 -4.83 -44.90 -15.38
CA GLN A 45 -5.41 -44.23 -16.55
C GLN A 45 -5.96 -42.82 -16.25
N THR A 46 -5.84 -42.38 -15.00
CA THR A 46 -6.38 -41.06 -14.56
C THR A 46 -5.35 -39.96 -14.71
N VAL A 47 -5.73 -38.88 -15.39
CA VAL A 47 -4.96 -37.65 -15.48
C VAL A 47 -5.68 -36.55 -14.70
N ASN A 48 -5.03 -36.00 -13.69
CA ASN A 48 -5.54 -34.91 -12.88
C ASN A 48 -5.15 -33.56 -13.48
N PHE A 49 -6.08 -32.62 -13.50
CA PHE A 49 -5.86 -31.22 -13.88
C PHE A 49 -6.01 -30.35 -12.64
N PRO A 50 -4.91 -30.01 -11.95
CA PRO A 50 -4.94 -29.19 -10.75
C PRO A 50 -5.49 -27.77 -11.01
N GLU A 51 -6.02 -27.16 -9.95
CA GLU A 51 -6.41 -25.76 -9.92
C GLU A 51 -5.88 -25.12 -8.65
N ILE A 52 -5.57 -23.83 -8.71
CA ILE A 52 -5.22 -23.00 -7.54
C ILE A 52 -6.05 -21.74 -7.52
N HIS A 53 -6.48 -21.34 -6.30
CA HIS A 53 -7.10 -20.06 -5.97
C HIS A 53 -6.36 -19.46 -4.81
N THR A 54 -6.20 -18.14 -4.81
CA THR A 54 -5.31 -17.51 -3.84
C THR A 54 -5.96 -16.29 -3.20
N THR A 55 -5.50 -15.95 -1.97
CA THR A 55 -5.96 -14.77 -1.24
C THR A 55 -4.75 -14.13 -0.56
N ALA A 56 -4.36 -12.96 -1.06
CA ALA A 56 -3.22 -12.21 -0.56
C ALA A 56 -3.64 -11.19 0.50
N THR A 57 -2.96 -11.17 1.64
CA THR A 57 -3.20 -10.20 2.71
C THR A 57 -1.89 -9.68 3.27
N ASP A 58 -1.88 -8.45 3.75
CA ASP A 58 -0.78 -7.97 4.58
C ASP A 58 -0.81 -8.69 5.93
N LYS A 59 0.35 -9.17 6.38
CA LYS A 59 0.49 -9.99 7.59
C LYS A 59 0.13 -9.24 8.87
N ALA A 60 0.38 -7.93 8.92
CA ALA A 60 0.11 -7.10 10.10
C ALA A 60 -1.37 -6.71 10.19
N THR A 61 -1.96 -6.22 9.09
CA THR A 61 -3.36 -5.81 9.04
C THR A 61 -4.31 -7.00 8.96
N LYS A 62 -3.84 -8.15 8.45
CA LYS A 62 -4.63 -9.34 8.10
C LYS A 62 -5.76 -9.02 7.13
N SER A 63 -5.50 -8.10 6.23
CA SER A 63 -6.44 -7.57 5.26
C SER A 63 -5.73 -7.25 3.95
N HIS A 64 -6.48 -6.79 2.96
CA HIS A 64 -5.94 -6.31 1.69
C HIS A 64 -5.32 -4.89 1.78
N THR A 65 -5.30 -4.27 2.96
CA THR A 65 -4.58 -2.99 3.19
C THR A 65 -3.14 -3.27 3.58
N GLY A 66 -2.21 -2.87 2.75
CA GLY A 66 -0.77 -3.01 2.96
C GLY A 66 -0.21 -1.96 3.91
N VAL A 67 0.77 -2.35 4.73
CA VAL A 67 1.56 -1.43 5.54
C VAL A 67 2.68 -0.85 4.67
N VAL A 68 2.82 0.48 4.63
CA VAL A 68 3.92 1.18 3.95
C VAL A 68 5.07 1.33 4.94
N ASP A 69 6.10 0.47 4.81
CA ASP A 69 7.25 0.42 5.72
C ASP A 69 8.47 -0.21 5.00
N GLU A 70 9.65 -0.06 5.59
CA GLU A 70 10.91 -0.67 5.11
C GLU A 70 10.87 -2.20 5.13
N LYS A 71 9.97 -2.80 5.91
CA LYS A 71 9.83 -4.25 6.03
C LYS A 71 8.37 -4.68 6.17
N THR A 72 7.71 -4.87 5.05
CA THR A 72 6.33 -5.38 4.97
C THR A 72 6.34 -6.86 4.56
N THR A 73 5.36 -7.62 5.03
CA THR A 73 5.15 -9.01 4.62
C THR A 73 3.73 -9.20 4.12
N ILE A 74 3.60 -9.65 2.87
CA ILE A 74 2.34 -10.18 2.31
C ILE A 74 2.34 -11.68 2.54
N THR A 75 1.25 -12.21 3.09
CA THR A 75 0.95 -13.63 3.15
C THR A 75 -0.10 -13.94 2.10
N ASP A 76 0.22 -14.84 1.20
CA ASP A 76 -0.71 -15.35 0.21
C ASP A 76 -1.10 -16.78 0.56
N LYS A 77 -2.39 -17.01 0.77
CA LYS A 77 -2.96 -18.33 1.04
C LYS A 77 -3.43 -18.94 -0.27
N VAL A 78 -2.71 -19.95 -0.73
CA VAL A 78 -2.99 -20.68 -1.95
C VAL A 78 -3.80 -21.93 -1.63
N ALA A 79 -5.07 -21.94 -1.98
CA ALA A 79 -5.90 -23.12 -1.99
C ALA A 79 -5.65 -23.91 -3.27
N TYR A 80 -5.42 -25.20 -3.14
CA TYR A 80 -5.23 -26.09 -4.30
C TYR A 80 -6.28 -27.19 -4.32
N SER A 81 -6.61 -27.66 -5.52
CA SER A 81 -7.50 -28.78 -5.71
C SER A 81 -6.95 -29.78 -6.73
N ASN A 82 -7.38 -31.03 -6.57
CA ASN A 82 -7.12 -32.15 -7.47
C ASN A 82 -5.63 -32.48 -7.67
N LEU A 83 -4.81 -32.35 -6.61
CA LEU A 83 -3.44 -32.81 -6.62
C LEU A 83 -3.35 -34.33 -6.50
N THR A 84 -2.25 -34.93 -6.96
CA THR A 84 -1.93 -36.34 -6.73
C THR A 84 -1.28 -36.49 -5.37
N ILE A 85 -1.89 -37.30 -4.49
CA ILE A 85 -1.39 -37.54 -3.13
C ILE A 85 -0.02 -38.21 -3.17
N GLY A 86 0.91 -37.73 -2.33
CA GLY A 86 2.28 -38.23 -2.25
C GLY A 86 3.26 -37.58 -3.24
N GLU A 87 2.77 -36.88 -4.25
CA GLU A 87 3.61 -36.15 -5.21
C GLU A 87 4.15 -34.85 -4.61
N LYS A 88 5.34 -34.43 -5.09
CA LYS A 88 6.00 -33.19 -4.71
C LYS A 88 5.61 -32.08 -5.67
N TYR A 89 5.25 -30.96 -5.08
CA TYR A 89 4.91 -29.75 -5.81
C TYR A 89 5.79 -28.58 -5.38
N LYS A 90 6.02 -27.64 -6.29
CA LYS A 90 6.65 -26.36 -6.01
C LYS A 90 5.68 -25.23 -6.39
N LEU A 91 5.33 -24.41 -5.40
CA LEU A 91 4.63 -23.18 -5.59
C LEU A 91 5.64 -22.05 -5.79
N SER A 92 5.47 -21.24 -6.82
CA SER A 92 6.30 -20.08 -7.13
C SER A 92 5.40 -18.86 -7.29
N GLY A 93 5.64 -17.82 -6.50
CA GLY A 93 4.87 -16.58 -6.53
C GLY A 93 5.75 -15.38 -6.88
N VAL A 94 5.14 -14.35 -7.48
CA VAL A 94 5.76 -13.09 -7.84
C VAL A 94 4.81 -11.92 -7.59
N LEU A 95 5.33 -10.80 -7.05
CA LEU A 95 4.55 -9.58 -6.87
C LEU A 95 4.55 -8.76 -8.17
N MET A 96 3.35 -8.31 -8.56
CA MET A 96 3.10 -7.47 -9.72
C MET A 96 2.64 -6.07 -9.29
N ASN A 97 3.03 -5.04 -10.01
CA ASN A 97 2.40 -3.73 -9.90
C ASN A 97 1.13 -3.73 -10.75
N GLN A 98 -0.03 -3.50 -10.13
CA GLN A 98 -1.34 -3.57 -10.81
C GLN A 98 -1.47 -2.54 -11.93
N GLU A 99 -0.97 -1.32 -11.73
CA GLU A 99 -1.11 -0.22 -12.68
C GLU A 99 -0.29 -0.46 -13.96
N THR A 100 0.95 -0.95 -13.81
CA THR A 100 1.87 -1.12 -14.93
C THR A 100 1.85 -2.51 -15.55
N GLY A 101 1.29 -3.49 -14.84
CA GLY A 101 1.33 -4.91 -15.21
C GLY A 101 2.74 -5.51 -15.19
N LYS A 102 3.71 -4.85 -14.55
CA LYS A 102 5.11 -5.31 -14.47
C LYS A 102 5.39 -5.92 -13.12
N LYS A 103 6.36 -6.82 -13.08
CA LYS A 103 6.89 -7.37 -11.83
C LYS A 103 7.47 -6.27 -10.95
N LEU A 104 7.22 -6.36 -9.65
CA LEU A 104 7.85 -5.49 -8.67
C LEU A 104 9.31 -5.90 -8.48
N LEU A 105 10.15 -4.89 -8.36
CA LEU A 105 11.57 -5.06 -8.12
C LEU A 105 11.91 -4.49 -6.73
N ASP A 106 12.85 -5.13 -6.04
CA ASP A 106 13.45 -4.60 -4.84
C ASP A 106 14.43 -3.46 -5.16
N LYS A 107 15.08 -2.89 -4.14
CA LYS A 107 16.07 -1.82 -4.28
C LYS A 107 17.31 -2.22 -5.09
N ASP A 108 17.59 -3.52 -5.20
CA ASP A 108 18.72 -4.06 -5.95
C ASP A 108 18.34 -4.44 -7.40
N GLY A 109 17.09 -4.19 -7.79
CA GLY A 109 16.54 -4.47 -9.11
C GLY A 109 16.17 -5.93 -9.33
N LYS A 110 16.03 -6.73 -8.27
CA LYS A 110 15.57 -8.11 -8.33
C LYS A 110 14.06 -8.19 -8.19
N GLU A 111 13.46 -9.16 -8.89
CA GLU A 111 12.03 -9.46 -8.74
C GLU A 111 11.71 -9.89 -7.31
N ILE A 112 10.62 -9.38 -6.75
CA ILE A 112 10.13 -9.81 -5.43
C ILE A 112 9.35 -11.10 -5.64
N THR A 113 9.97 -12.22 -5.29
CA THR A 113 9.45 -13.57 -5.49
C THR A 113 9.50 -14.37 -4.21
N SER A 114 8.70 -15.41 -4.14
CA SER A 114 8.75 -16.42 -3.08
C SER A 114 8.47 -17.80 -3.65
N GLU A 115 9.09 -18.83 -3.09
CA GLU A 115 8.89 -20.21 -3.50
C GLU A 115 8.68 -21.11 -2.29
N LYS A 116 7.87 -22.15 -2.45
CA LYS A 116 7.65 -23.17 -1.43
C LYS A 116 7.46 -24.55 -2.04
N GLU A 117 8.22 -25.51 -1.58
CA GLU A 117 8.06 -26.92 -1.92
C GLU A 117 7.21 -27.62 -0.86
N PHE A 118 6.37 -28.55 -1.29
CA PHE A 118 5.54 -29.36 -0.41
C PHE A 118 5.18 -30.69 -1.06
N THR A 119 4.82 -31.68 -0.26
CA THR A 119 4.23 -32.93 -0.71
C THR A 119 2.73 -32.87 -0.45
N ALA A 120 1.91 -33.21 -1.45
CA ALA A 120 0.46 -33.22 -1.29
C ALA A 120 0.03 -34.36 -0.35
N GLU A 121 -0.51 -33.99 0.82
CA GLU A 121 -1.07 -34.95 1.79
C GLU A 121 -2.54 -35.31 1.48
N SER A 122 -3.21 -34.47 0.69
CA SER A 122 -4.60 -34.60 0.22
C SER A 122 -4.76 -34.06 -1.18
N LYS A 123 -5.84 -34.47 -1.87
CA LYS A 123 -6.15 -33.92 -3.20
C LYS A 123 -6.43 -32.42 -3.16
N ASP A 124 -7.10 -31.97 -2.10
CA ASP A 124 -7.49 -30.58 -1.90
C ASP A 124 -6.90 -30.08 -0.58
N GLY A 125 -6.46 -28.82 -0.54
CA GLY A 125 -5.84 -28.26 0.65
C GLY A 125 -5.43 -26.80 0.45
N SER A 126 -4.59 -26.29 1.33
CA SER A 126 -4.02 -24.95 1.18
C SER A 126 -2.60 -24.87 1.72
N ILE A 127 -1.84 -23.91 1.20
CA ILE A 127 -0.48 -23.63 1.62
C ILE A 127 -0.25 -22.12 1.59
N ASP A 128 0.46 -21.60 2.59
CA ASP A 128 0.80 -20.16 2.63
C ASP A 128 2.20 -19.96 2.07
N ILE A 129 2.36 -18.88 1.29
CA ILE A 129 3.62 -18.35 0.77
C ILE A 129 3.77 -16.90 1.24
N GLU A 130 4.97 -16.47 1.62
CA GLU A 130 5.21 -15.14 2.18
C GLU A 130 6.21 -14.36 1.32
N PHE A 131 5.90 -13.08 1.11
CA PHE A 131 6.77 -12.10 0.45
C PHE A 131 7.13 -11.03 1.47
N THR A 132 8.42 -10.90 1.80
CA THR A 132 8.91 -9.84 2.70
C THR A 132 9.79 -8.89 1.91
N PHE A 133 9.46 -7.60 1.92
CA PHE A 133 10.11 -6.59 1.10
C PHE A 133 9.94 -5.17 1.68
N ASP A 134 10.65 -4.20 1.12
CA ASP A 134 10.50 -2.77 1.40
C ASP A 134 9.37 -2.20 0.54
N SER A 135 8.29 -1.77 1.18
CA SER A 135 7.09 -1.17 0.54
C SER A 135 7.07 0.36 0.56
N SER A 136 8.13 1.02 1.04
CA SER A 136 8.17 2.50 1.20
C SER A 136 7.85 3.26 -0.09
N LEU A 137 8.17 2.69 -1.26
CA LEU A 137 7.89 3.30 -2.57
C LEU A 137 6.54 2.88 -3.17
N LEU A 138 5.73 2.14 -2.41
CA LEU A 138 4.43 1.66 -2.87
C LEU A 138 3.25 2.49 -2.36
N ALA A 139 3.49 3.57 -1.60
CA ALA A 139 2.43 4.49 -1.19
C ALA A 139 1.56 4.91 -2.38
N GLY A 140 0.24 4.79 -2.25
CA GLY A 140 -0.74 5.06 -3.30
C GLY A 140 -0.81 4.01 -4.43
N LYS A 141 -0.16 2.83 -4.29
CA LYS A 141 -0.12 1.78 -5.32
C LYS A 141 -0.75 0.48 -4.84
N THR A 142 -1.16 -0.34 -5.80
CA THR A 142 -1.68 -1.69 -5.54
C THR A 142 -0.75 -2.73 -6.13
N THR A 143 -0.48 -3.79 -5.36
CA THR A 143 0.24 -4.97 -5.81
C THR A 143 -0.71 -6.13 -5.99
N VAL A 144 -0.39 -7.02 -6.93
CA VAL A 144 -1.14 -8.26 -7.15
C VAL A 144 -0.16 -9.42 -7.10
N VAL A 145 -0.54 -10.50 -6.43
CA VAL A 145 0.29 -11.71 -6.35
C VAL A 145 -0.09 -12.64 -7.51
N PHE A 146 0.89 -13.13 -8.23
CA PHE A 146 0.71 -14.17 -9.26
C PHE A 146 1.40 -15.44 -8.83
N GLU A 147 0.76 -16.60 -8.99
CA GLU A 147 1.30 -17.90 -8.62
C GLU A 147 1.25 -18.91 -9.76
N ASP A 148 2.31 -19.70 -9.82
CA ASP A 148 2.43 -20.88 -10.63
C ASP A 148 2.70 -22.10 -9.74
N LEU A 149 1.96 -23.19 -9.97
CA LEU A 149 2.18 -24.49 -9.32
C LEU A 149 2.87 -25.44 -10.29
N TYR A 150 3.96 -26.04 -9.85
CA TYR A 150 4.75 -26.99 -10.62
C TYR A 150 4.74 -28.37 -9.97
N ASN A 151 4.62 -29.43 -10.80
CA ASN A 151 5.05 -30.76 -10.48
C ASN A 151 6.34 -31.00 -11.23
N GLU A 152 7.46 -31.26 -10.51
CA GLU A 152 8.81 -31.25 -11.07
C GLU A 152 9.12 -29.96 -11.86
N LYS A 153 9.20 -30.05 -13.20
CA LYS A 153 9.47 -28.92 -14.11
C LYS A 153 8.24 -28.49 -14.92
N ILE A 154 7.11 -29.19 -14.73
CA ILE A 154 5.89 -28.94 -15.48
C ILE A 154 4.99 -28.03 -14.67
N ARG A 155 4.60 -26.88 -15.25
CA ARG A 155 3.57 -26.03 -14.66
C ARG A 155 2.21 -26.68 -14.82
N VAL A 156 1.61 -27.07 -13.69
CA VAL A 156 0.33 -27.80 -13.66
C VAL A 156 -0.89 -26.93 -13.35
N ALA A 157 -0.67 -25.77 -12.71
CA ALA A 157 -1.72 -24.77 -12.50
C ALA A 157 -1.09 -23.36 -12.43
N SER A 158 -1.90 -22.35 -12.66
CA SER A 158 -1.50 -20.93 -12.58
C SER A 158 -2.68 -20.08 -12.17
N HIS A 159 -2.45 -19.09 -11.31
CA HIS A 159 -3.37 -18.01 -11.00
C HIS A 159 -2.66 -16.68 -11.25
N ALA A 160 -3.07 -15.93 -12.28
CA ALA A 160 -2.36 -14.76 -12.77
C ALA A 160 -3.34 -13.76 -13.42
N ASP A 161 -4.30 -13.25 -12.65
CA ASP A 161 -5.21 -12.19 -13.06
C ASP A 161 -4.84 -10.88 -12.37
N ILE A 162 -4.33 -9.91 -13.14
CA ILE A 162 -3.90 -8.59 -12.63
C ILE A 162 -5.05 -7.77 -12.01
N LYS A 163 -6.29 -8.17 -12.21
CA LYS A 163 -7.50 -7.50 -11.69
C LYS A 163 -8.19 -8.27 -10.57
N ASP A 164 -7.59 -9.36 -10.12
CA ASP A 164 -8.16 -10.13 -9.03
C ASP A 164 -8.00 -9.37 -7.71
N GLU A 165 -9.13 -8.95 -7.14
CA GLU A 165 -9.17 -8.22 -5.87
C GLU A 165 -8.75 -9.08 -4.67
N GLU A 166 -8.99 -10.41 -4.71
CA GLU A 166 -8.54 -11.32 -3.65
C GLU A 166 -7.01 -11.48 -3.62
N GLN A 167 -6.34 -11.22 -4.74
CA GLN A 167 -4.89 -11.22 -4.85
C GLN A 167 -4.26 -9.83 -4.71
N SER A 168 -5.09 -8.79 -4.56
CA SER A 168 -4.64 -7.40 -4.53
C SER A 168 -4.37 -6.93 -3.10
N VAL A 169 -3.23 -6.23 -2.90
CA VAL A 169 -2.90 -5.54 -1.65
C VAL A 169 -2.69 -4.07 -1.95
N HIS A 170 -3.51 -3.23 -1.31
CA HIS A 170 -3.56 -1.77 -1.49
C HIS A 170 -2.65 -1.09 -0.47
N PHE A 171 -1.66 -0.34 -0.92
CA PHE A 171 -0.79 0.46 -0.06
C PHE A 171 -1.32 1.90 -0.02
N PRO A 172 -1.86 2.36 1.12
CA PRO A 172 -2.36 3.73 1.26
C PRO A 172 -1.28 4.79 1.06
N ASP A 173 -1.73 6.02 0.72
CA ASP A 173 -0.91 7.23 0.79
C ASP A 173 -1.71 8.33 1.50
N ILE A 174 -1.01 9.20 2.25
CA ILE A 174 -1.62 10.38 2.89
C ILE A 174 -0.75 11.61 2.70
N HIS A 175 -1.41 12.74 2.42
CA HIS A 175 -0.83 14.09 2.43
C HIS A 175 -1.73 15.00 3.24
N THR A 176 -1.17 15.99 3.93
CA THR A 176 -1.96 16.79 4.86
C THR A 176 -1.74 18.29 4.68
N THR A 177 -2.74 19.07 5.10
CA THR A 177 -2.69 20.55 5.04
C THR A 177 -3.31 21.16 6.30
N ALA A 178 -2.46 21.63 7.20
CA ALA A 178 -2.85 22.23 8.47
C ALA A 178 -3.12 23.74 8.35
N THR A 179 -4.19 24.21 8.99
CA THR A 179 -4.55 25.65 9.06
C THR A 179 -5.25 25.96 10.38
N ILE A 180 -5.17 27.24 10.81
CA ILE A 180 -6.01 27.81 11.85
C ILE A 180 -6.77 28.99 11.23
N ASP A 181 -8.13 28.98 11.29
CA ASP A 181 -8.97 29.99 10.63
C ASP A 181 -8.62 30.19 9.13
N SER A 182 -8.26 29.11 8.43
CA SER A 182 -7.79 29.11 7.03
C SER A 182 -6.46 29.85 6.80
N ALA A 183 -5.67 30.12 7.84
CA ALA A 183 -4.37 30.78 7.77
C ALA A 183 -3.25 29.85 8.21
N LYS A 184 -2.04 30.12 7.70
CA LYS A 184 -0.78 29.45 8.08
C LYS A 184 -0.05 30.17 9.23
N SER A 185 -0.49 31.38 9.60
CA SER A 185 0.08 32.12 10.70
C SER A 185 -1.04 32.92 11.39
N ILE A 186 -1.10 32.84 12.71
CA ILE A 186 -2.03 33.61 13.53
C ILE A 186 -1.31 34.28 14.69
N THR A 187 -1.87 35.39 15.20
CA THR A 187 -1.46 35.94 16.49
C THR A 187 -2.11 35.15 17.61
N GLU A 188 -1.40 34.91 18.72
CA GLU A 188 -1.94 34.24 19.90
C GLU A 188 -3.26 34.88 20.37
N LYS A 189 -4.29 34.07 20.69
CA LYS A 189 -5.62 34.55 21.05
C LYS A 189 -6.41 33.66 22.03
N GLY A 190 -5.72 32.81 22.80
CA GLY A 190 -6.31 31.83 23.69
C GLY A 190 -6.72 30.55 22.95
N SER A 191 -7.90 29.98 23.25
CA SER A 191 -8.31 28.71 22.65
C SER A 191 -8.56 28.85 21.15
N VAL A 192 -7.92 27.96 20.37
CA VAL A 192 -8.03 27.88 18.92
C VAL A 192 -8.30 26.45 18.48
N ILE A 193 -8.79 26.30 17.25
CA ILE A 193 -8.91 25.01 16.57
C ILE A 193 -7.98 25.02 15.37
N LEU A 194 -6.98 24.15 15.36
CA LEU A 194 -6.22 23.83 14.19
C LEU A 194 -6.97 22.72 13.45
N LYS A 195 -7.25 22.95 12.18
CA LYS A 195 -7.82 21.98 11.27
C LYS A 195 -6.73 21.47 10.35
N ASP A 196 -6.59 20.17 10.28
CA ASP A 196 -5.74 19.50 9.31
C ASP A 196 -6.60 18.67 8.34
N VAL A 197 -6.47 18.97 7.06
CA VAL A 197 -7.13 18.22 5.99
C VAL A 197 -6.18 17.13 5.54
N VAL A 198 -6.54 15.87 5.82
CA VAL A 198 -5.78 14.69 5.42
C VAL A 198 -6.36 14.14 4.12
N ASP A 199 -5.67 14.38 3.02
CA ASP A 199 -5.97 13.77 1.72
C ASP A 199 -5.41 12.35 1.71
N TYR A 200 -6.23 11.38 1.37
CA TYR A 200 -5.83 9.97 1.29
C TYR A 200 -6.01 9.40 -0.11
N LYS A 201 -5.20 8.39 -0.44
CA LYS A 201 -5.28 7.64 -1.71
C LYS A 201 -5.21 6.14 -1.48
N ASN A 202 -5.82 5.42 -2.41
CA ASN A 202 -5.78 3.97 -2.52
C ASN A 202 -6.33 3.23 -1.28
N LEU A 203 -7.32 3.81 -0.60
CA LEU A 203 -8.05 3.13 0.46
C LEU A 203 -9.08 2.15 -0.11
N ILE A 204 -9.38 1.11 0.63
CA ILE A 204 -10.42 0.14 0.26
C ILE A 204 -11.79 0.70 0.64
N VAL A 205 -12.65 0.87 -0.36
CA VAL A 205 -14.01 1.39 -0.18
C VAL A 205 -14.81 0.50 0.78
N GLY A 206 -15.54 1.15 1.70
CA GLY A 206 -16.34 0.46 2.72
C GLY A 206 -15.58 0.05 3.97
N LYS A 207 -14.23 0.14 3.99
CA LYS A 207 -13.44 -0.10 5.21
C LYS A 207 -13.36 1.14 6.09
N THR A 208 -13.21 0.90 7.39
CA THR A 208 -13.06 1.95 8.40
C THR A 208 -11.60 2.14 8.74
N TYR A 209 -11.17 3.41 8.73
CA TYR A 209 -9.83 3.86 9.06
C TYR A 209 -9.87 4.89 10.18
N GLU A 210 -8.75 5.08 10.86
CA GLU A 210 -8.56 6.12 11.88
C GLU A 210 -7.29 6.90 11.57
N VAL A 211 -7.40 8.23 11.51
CA VAL A 211 -6.23 9.13 11.50
C VAL A 211 -6.00 9.62 12.91
N LYS A 212 -4.74 9.55 13.37
CA LYS A 212 -4.28 10.14 14.65
C LYS A 212 -3.16 11.11 14.36
N GLY A 213 -3.30 12.32 14.89
CA GLY A 213 -2.31 13.36 14.73
C GLY A 213 -1.79 13.89 16.07
N VAL A 214 -0.59 14.48 16.03
CA VAL A 214 0.07 15.13 17.17
C VAL A 214 0.76 16.41 16.71
N LEU A 215 0.73 17.45 17.56
CA LEU A 215 1.41 18.71 17.29
C LEU A 215 2.87 18.64 17.73
N MET A 216 3.78 18.97 16.80
CA MET A 216 5.24 18.97 17.00
C MET A 216 5.79 20.39 16.95
N ASN A 217 6.79 20.68 17.75
CA ASN A 217 7.58 21.90 17.66
C ASN A 217 8.61 21.74 16.52
N GLN A 218 8.55 22.57 15.49
CA GLN A 218 9.44 22.49 14.34
C GLN A 218 10.92 22.66 14.72
N GLU A 219 11.21 23.55 15.68
CA GLU A 219 12.60 23.88 16.05
C GLU A 219 13.25 22.78 16.89
N THR A 220 12.51 22.24 17.88
CA THR A 220 13.05 21.24 18.83
C THR A 220 12.80 19.80 18.42
N GLY A 221 11.80 19.55 17.55
CA GLY A 221 11.33 18.21 17.20
C GLY A 221 10.58 17.52 18.33
N GLU A 222 10.21 18.24 19.40
CA GLU A 222 9.45 17.70 20.52
C GLU A 222 7.95 17.89 20.34
N LYS A 223 7.15 17.06 21.01
CA LYS A 223 5.69 17.19 21.03
C LYS A 223 5.27 18.39 21.86
N PHE A 224 4.26 19.13 21.40
CA PHE A 224 3.63 20.13 22.22
C PHE A 224 2.73 19.50 23.26
N LEU A 225 2.76 20.07 24.48
CA LEU A 225 1.95 19.66 25.61
C LEU A 225 0.93 20.73 25.95
N ASP A 226 -0.23 20.29 26.45
CA ASP A 226 -1.22 21.19 27.02
C ASP A 226 -0.78 21.67 28.43
N LYS A 227 -1.62 22.50 29.08
CA LYS A 227 -1.36 23.03 30.43
C LYS A 227 -1.30 21.93 31.54
N ASP A 228 -1.81 20.75 31.27
CA ASP A 228 -1.86 19.62 32.19
C ASP A 228 -0.71 18.62 31.91
N GLY A 229 0.14 18.89 30.89
CA GLY A 229 1.29 18.10 30.52
C GLY A 229 0.96 16.94 29.58
N ASN A 230 -0.24 16.90 28.97
CA ASN A 230 -0.60 15.89 27.98
C ASN A 230 -0.22 16.37 26.57
N GLU A 231 0.08 15.41 25.67
CA GLU A 231 0.30 15.70 24.25
C GLU A 231 -0.95 16.32 23.62
N ILE A 232 -0.76 17.38 22.81
CA ILE A 232 -1.86 17.95 22.03
C ILE A 232 -2.08 17.08 20.79
N THR A 233 -3.19 16.33 20.81
CA THR A 233 -3.53 15.34 19.79
C THR A 233 -4.89 15.60 19.16
N GLY A 234 -5.09 15.07 17.95
CA GLY A 234 -6.37 15.01 17.25
C GLY A 234 -6.58 13.65 16.65
N SER A 235 -7.82 13.27 16.42
CA SER A 235 -8.13 12.02 15.70
C SER A 235 -9.46 12.12 14.95
N ALA A 236 -9.58 11.33 13.88
CA ALA A 236 -10.82 11.17 13.14
C ALA A 236 -10.96 9.72 12.65
N SER A 237 -12.11 9.11 12.95
CA SER A 237 -12.48 7.80 12.39
C SER A 237 -13.47 8.00 11.26
N PHE A 238 -13.27 7.30 10.15
CA PHE A 238 -14.14 7.40 8.98
C PHE A 238 -14.20 6.08 8.20
N THR A 239 -15.28 5.90 7.44
CA THR A 239 -15.38 4.81 6.47
C THR A 239 -15.12 5.37 5.08
N ALA A 240 -14.14 4.82 4.36
CA ALA A 240 -13.78 5.27 3.02
C ALA A 240 -14.96 5.08 2.05
N GLN A 241 -15.50 6.17 1.52
CA GLN A 241 -16.58 6.15 0.52
C GLN A 241 -16.02 6.06 -0.91
N LYS A 242 -14.76 6.38 -1.09
CA LYS A 242 -13.98 6.31 -2.33
C LYS A 242 -12.56 5.89 -1.99
N ALA A 243 -11.84 5.36 -2.98
CA ALA A 243 -10.42 5.00 -2.80
C ALA A 243 -9.55 6.24 -2.51
N ASP A 244 -9.89 7.38 -3.11
CA ASP A 244 -9.24 8.68 -2.92
C ASP A 244 -10.24 9.69 -2.36
N GLY A 245 -9.82 10.45 -1.37
CA GLY A 245 -10.68 11.44 -0.72
C GLY A 245 -9.93 12.20 0.38
N SER A 246 -10.68 12.80 1.32
CA SER A 246 -10.10 13.52 2.44
C SER A 246 -10.92 13.38 3.71
N VAL A 247 -10.27 13.59 4.85
CA VAL A 247 -10.89 13.66 6.18
C VAL A 247 -10.26 14.80 6.97
N ASP A 248 -11.08 15.48 7.78
CA ASP A 248 -10.60 16.55 8.65
C ASP A 248 -10.22 16.01 10.02
N VAL A 249 -9.01 16.33 10.48
CA VAL A 249 -8.56 16.13 11.87
C VAL A 249 -8.49 17.49 12.55
N THR A 250 -8.99 17.59 13.79
CA THR A 250 -9.01 18.85 14.53
C THR A 250 -8.26 18.75 15.85
N PHE A 251 -7.50 19.80 16.17
CA PHE A 251 -6.76 19.96 17.41
C PHE A 251 -7.24 21.21 18.12
N THR A 252 -7.68 21.07 19.37
CA THR A 252 -8.11 22.21 20.20
C THR A 252 -7.08 22.47 21.27
N PHE A 253 -6.53 23.68 21.33
CA PHE A 253 -5.52 24.05 22.31
C PHE A 253 -5.54 25.56 22.60
N ASP A 254 -4.87 25.95 23.67
CA ASP A 254 -4.61 27.37 23.99
C ASP A 254 -3.35 27.83 23.23
N SER A 255 -3.54 28.71 22.24
CA SER A 255 -2.46 29.19 21.40
C SER A 255 -1.44 30.03 22.17
N SER A 256 -1.78 30.58 23.34
CA SER A 256 -0.83 31.33 24.16
C SER A 256 0.29 30.46 24.73
N LEU A 257 0.03 29.15 24.90
CA LEU A 257 1.07 28.18 25.33
C LEU A 257 2.11 27.93 24.24
N LEU A 258 1.76 28.13 22.98
CA LEU A 258 2.58 27.87 21.80
C LEU A 258 3.07 29.16 21.12
N ALA A 259 2.85 30.33 21.77
CA ALA A 259 3.20 31.63 21.20
C ALA A 259 4.69 31.76 20.91
N GLY A 260 5.03 32.23 19.72
CA GLY A 260 6.42 32.35 19.23
C GLY A 260 7.00 31.07 18.66
N ASN A 261 6.20 30.00 18.52
CA ASN A 261 6.65 28.73 17.95
C ASN A 261 5.98 28.45 16.59
N THR A 262 6.64 27.62 15.83
CA THR A 262 6.11 26.99 14.62
C THR A 262 5.69 25.55 14.93
N ILE A 263 4.42 25.26 14.63
CA ILE A 263 3.79 23.96 14.82
C ILE A 263 3.90 23.18 13.52
N VAL A 264 4.25 21.91 13.60
CA VAL A 264 4.11 20.96 12.49
C VAL A 264 3.19 19.83 12.96
N VAL A 265 2.22 19.45 12.13
CA VAL A 265 1.30 18.36 12.46
C VAL A 265 1.85 17.05 11.89
N PHE A 266 1.97 16.01 12.71
CA PHE A 266 2.32 14.66 12.27
C PHE A 266 1.10 13.77 12.37
N GLU A 267 0.79 13.01 11.32
CA GLU A 267 -0.34 12.10 11.25
C GLU A 267 0.09 10.67 10.94
N ASN A 268 -0.71 9.75 11.48
CA ASN A 268 -0.64 8.33 11.13
C ASN A 268 -2.04 7.83 10.79
N LEU A 269 -2.14 7.06 9.72
CA LEU A 269 -3.35 6.34 9.32
C LEU A 269 -3.30 4.91 9.88
N TYR A 270 -4.42 4.46 10.41
CA TYR A 270 -4.57 3.13 11.02
C TYR A 270 -5.74 2.37 10.40
N GLU A 271 -5.58 1.06 10.25
CA GLU A 271 -6.65 0.09 10.08
C GLU A 271 -6.58 -0.93 11.21
N ASN A 272 -7.68 -1.18 11.92
CA ASN A 272 -7.77 -2.13 13.04
C ASN A 272 -6.64 -1.95 14.10
N ASN A 273 -6.30 -0.72 14.43
CA ASN A 273 -5.19 -0.33 15.33
C ASN A 273 -3.77 -0.65 14.79
N VAL A 274 -3.63 -1.11 13.56
CA VAL A 274 -2.34 -1.24 12.88
C VAL A 274 -2.05 0.05 12.12
N LYS A 275 -0.91 0.69 12.37
CA LYS A 275 -0.44 1.82 11.58
C LYS A 275 -0.12 1.33 10.16
N VAL A 276 -0.80 1.88 9.15
CA VAL A 276 -0.59 1.50 7.76
C VAL A 276 0.33 2.46 7.01
N ILE A 277 0.30 3.76 7.37
CA ILE A 277 1.23 4.78 6.86
C ILE A 277 1.28 5.95 7.83
N GLY A 278 2.34 6.76 7.78
CA GLY A 278 2.46 8.03 8.49
C GLY A 278 3.00 9.13 7.59
N HIS A 279 2.60 10.36 7.89
CA HIS A 279 3.17 11.58 7.34
C HIS A 279 3.81 12.37 8.48
N ALA A 280 5.14 12.41 8.55
CA ALA A 280 5.91 12.95 9.67
C ALA A 280 7.19 13.66 9.18
N ASP A 281 7.03 14.62 8.25
CA ASP A 281 8.14 15.47 7.81
C ASP A 281 8.11 16.80 8.56
N ILE A 282 9.07 17.01 9.45
CA ILE A 282 9.19 18.24 10.27
C ILE A 282 9.37 19.51 9.42
N ASN A 283 9.74 19.37 8.16
CA ASN A 283 9.97 20.49 7.24
C ASN A 283 8.85 20.68 6.22
N ASP A 284 7.77 19.91 6.31
CA ASP A 284 6.65 20.08 5.38
C ASP A 284 5.89 21.38 5.66
N VAL A 285 5.97 22.32 4.71
CA VAL A 285 5.31 23.62 4.79
C VAL A 285 3.78 23.53 4.78
N ASN A 286 3.21 22.45 4.21
CA ASN A 286 1.78 22.22 4.21
C ASN A 286 1.26 21.79 5.58
N GLN A 287 2.11 21.15 6.40
CA GLN A 287 1.79 20.77 7.77
C GLN A 287 2.14 21.83 8.81
N THR A 288 2.71 22.95 8.38
CA THR A 288 3.26 24.00 9.25
C THR A 288 2.27 25.14 9.50
N VAL A 289 2.14 25.56 10.78
CA VAL A 289 1.39 26.73 11.22
C VAL A 289 2.20 27.51 12.25
N GLU A 290 2.28 28.83 12.14
CA GLU A 290 3.00 29.71 13.04
C GLU A 290 2.06 30.39 14.03
N ILE A 291 2.44 30.42 15.33
CA ILE A 291 1.75 31.21 16.36
C ILE A 291 2.62 32.42 16.72
N VAL A 292 2.27 33.57 16.18
CA VAL A 292 3.00 34.82 16.45
C VAL A 292 2.67 35.35 17.85
N LYS A 293 3.70 35.65 18.64
CA LYS A 293 3.55 36.20 19.99
C LYS A 293 3.13 37.65 19.94
N THR A 294 2.07 38.01 20.69
CA THR A 294 1.68 39.41 20.87
C THR A 294 2.74 40.18 21.66
N GLY A 295 3.13 41.36 21.12
CA GLY A 295 4.13 42.19 21.77
C GLY A 295 5.59 41.91 21.42
N ASP A 296 5.87 40.98 20.51
CA ASP A 296 7.20 40.86 19.91
C ASP A 296 7.43 41.97 18.90
N THR A 297 8.07 43.08 19.37
CA THR A 297 8.44 44.21 18.56
C THR A 297 9.73 44.02 17.79
N SER A 298 10.40 42.86 17.94
CA SER A 298 11.73 42.60 17.33
C SER A 298 11.65 42.68 15.80
N ASN A 299 10.61 42.15 15.19
CA ASN A 299 10.40 42.27 13.75
C ASN A 299 9.88 43.64 13.31
N ALA A 300 9.11 44.34 14.15
CA ALA A 300 8.63 45.70 13.84
C ALA A 300 9.79 46.68 13.65
N TYR A 301 10.87 46.56 14.45
CA TYR A 301 12.09 47.35 14.26
C TYR A 301 12.80 47.03 12.95
N ILE A 302 12.87 45.75 12.58
CA ILE A 302 13.49 45.34 11.31
C ILE A 302 12.69 45.86 10.11
N TYR A 303 11.36 45.76 10.13
CA TYR A 303 10.52 46.30 9.07
C TYR A 303 10.53 47.82 9.04
N ALA A 304 10.57 48.49 10.20
CA ALA A 304 10.74 49.92 10.28
C ALA A 304 12.12 50.37 9.74
N LEU A 305 13.18 49.61 10.00
CA LEU A 305 14.51 49.86 9.47
C LEU A 305 14.56 49.71 7.94
N ILE A 306 13.97 48.63 7.42
CA ILE A 306 13.88 48.38 5.97
C ILE A 306 13.04 49.49 5.27
N ALA A 307 11.95 49.91 5.89
CA ALA A 307 11.14 51.01 5.36
C ALA A 307 11.91 52.34 5.34
N LEU A 308 12.71 52.65 6.38
CA LEU A 308 13.56 53.83 6.45
C LEU A 308 14.66 53.81 5.38
N ILE A 309 15.32 52.66 5.19
CA ILE A 309 16.37 52.49 4.19
C ILE A 309 15.77 52.66 2.77
N SER A 310 14.61 52.07 2.50
CA SER A 310 13.94 52.20 1.19
C SER A 310 13.53 53.66 0.92
N LEU A 311 13.06 54.39 1.94
CA LEU A 311 12.72 55.81 1.82
C LEU A 311 13.95 56.65 1.54
N ALA A 312 15.08 56.39 2.24
CA ALA A 312 16.35 57.09 2.02
C ALA A 312 16.91 56.90 0.61
N VAL A 313 16.81 55.69 0.09
CA VAL A 313 17.19 55.34 -1.32
C VAL A 313 16.30 56.08 -2.32
N MET A 314 14.99 56.14 -2.12
CA MET A 314 14.07 56.87 -2.99
C MET A 314 14.36 58.39 -2.98
N VAL A 315 14.58 58.99 -1.81
CA VAL A 315 14.95 60.39 -1.66
C VAL A 315 16.27 60.68 -2.39
N SER A 316 17.27 59.84 -2.22
CA SER A 316 18.57 59.98 -2.91
C SER A 316 18.44 59.93 -4.43
N LEU A 317 17.63 58.99 -4.95
CA LEU A 317 17.36 58.88 -6.40
C LEU A 317 16.64 60.09 -6.96
N VAL A 318 15.68 60.68 -6.20
CA VAL A 318 14.98 61.89 -6.59
C VAL A 318 15.93 63.09 -6.62
N MET A 319 16.83 63.22 -5.63
CA MET A 319 17.83 64.30 -5.62
C MET A 319 18.83 64.18 -6.77
N ILE A 320 19.31 62.99 -7.07
CA ILE A 320 20.22 62.73 -8.22
C ILE A 320 19.51 63.08 -9.56
N LYS A 321 18.23 62.72 -9.71
CA LYS A 321 17.43 63.05 -10.91
C LYS A 321 17.22 64.57 -11.04
N LYS A 322 16.99 65.26 -9.91
CA LYS A 322 16.82 66.74 -9.89
C LYS A 322 18.16 67.44 -10.22
N SER A 323 19.29 66.96 -9.74
CA SER A 323 20.63 67.49 -10.06
C SER A 323 21.00 67.28 -11.54
N ARG A 324 20.59 66.18 -12.17
CA ARG A 324 20.83 65.94 -13.62
C ARG A 324 19.98 66.74 -14.56
N ASN A 325 18.87 67.30 -14.10
CA ASN A 325 17.97 68.15 -14.91
C ASN A 325 18.29 69.65 -14.76
N HIS A 326 19.34 70.05 -14.02
CA HIS A 326 19.78 71.42 -13.82
C HIS A 326 21.21 71.70 -14.37
N ASN A 327 21.80 70.72 -15.02
CA ASN A 327 22.96 70.82 -15.91
C ASN A 327 22.50 70.52 -17.35
#